data_c4c0322a0a58287080466d79c7ffba60
#
_entry.id   c4c0322a0a58287080466d79c7ffba60
#
_cell.length_a   1.000
_cell.length_b   1.000
_cell.length_c   1.000
_cell.angle_alpha   90.00
_cell.angle_beta   90.00
_cell.angle_gamma   90.00
#
_symmetry.space_group_name_H-M   'P 1'
#
loop_
_entity.id
_entity.type
_entity.pdbx_description
1 polymer ?
#
loop_
_entity_poly.entity_id
_entity_poly.type
_entity_poly.pdbx_seq_one_letter_code
_entity_poly.pdbx_strand_id
1 'polypeptide(L)'
;MSDVNYSMSMRVSKEYLDDLVSLSGGTATMDNAGMKSLVLTLSTNATSISTANLTSVGMAFLRNLNTSTLSTVTIGVDSSGFVGFSTLRSGEAGMIRLTGGVDYQAKGTAEGDRLRVDITEG
;
A
#
# COMPACT_ATOMS: atom_id res chain seq x y z
N MET A 1 10.52 10.03 -20.63
CA MET A 1 11.42 9.69 -19.51
C MET A 1 10.61 9.09 -18.39
N SER A 2 11.06 8.01 -17.82
CA SER A 2 10.39 7.40 -16.69
C SER A 2 10.88 8.00 -15.38
N ASP A 3 9.95 8.34 -14.50
CA ASP A 3 10.25 9.01 -13.23
C ASP A 3 10.19 8.07 -12.04
N VAL A 4 9.46 6.97 -12.20
CA VAL A 4 9.36 5.92 -11.18
C VAL A 4 9.88 4.62 -11.77
N ASN A 5 10.85 4.05 -11.11
CA ASN A 5 11.38 2.74 -11.48
C ASN A 5 11.08 1.77 -10.34
N TYR A 6 10.55 0.62 -10.68
CA TYR A 6 10.21 -0.37 -9.67
C TYR A 6 10.51 -1.79 -10.14
N SER A 7 10.74 -2.66 -9.18
CA SER A 7 10.91 -4.08 -9.43
C SER A 7 10.16 -4.85 -8.35
N MET A 8 9.61 -5.98 -8.75
CA MET A 8 8.86 -6.85 -7.86
C MET A 8 9.20 -8.30 -8.16
N SER A 9 9.31 -9.09 -7.13
CA SER A 9 9.43 -10.53 -7.29
C SER A 9 8.68 -11.25 -6.19
N MET A 10 8.11 -12.39 -6.54
CA MET A 10 7.47 -13.28 -5.58
C MET A 10 7.93 -14.69 -5.86
N ARG A 11 8.56 -15.30 -4.89
CA ARG A 11 8.95 -16.71 -4.97
C ARG A 11 8.12 -17.51 -3.98
N VAL A 12 7.49 -18.54 -4.47
CA VAL A 12 6.72 -19.47 -3.66
C VAL A 12 7.45 -20.81 -3.65
N SER A 13 7.78 -21.27 -2.45
CA SER A 13 8.43 -22.57 -2.29
C SER A 13 7.83 -23.27 -1.09
N LYS A 14 7.08 -24.32 -1.31
CA LYS A 14 6.54 -25.16 -0.25
C LYS A 14 6.27 -26.55 -0.80
N GLU A 15 6.87 -27.53 -0.17
CA GLU A 15 6.74 -28.93 -0.58
C GLU A 15 7.14 -29.11 -2.06
N TYR A 16 6.20 -29.45 -2.93
CA TYR A 16 6.46 -29.62 -4.36
C TYR A 16 6.20 -28.36 -5.18
N LEU A 17 5.75 -27.29 -4.52
CA LEU A 17 5.48 -26.01 -5.18
C LEU A 17 6.71 -25.13 -5.13
N ASP A 18 7.24 -24.77 -6.30
CA ASP A 18 8.34 -23.82 -6.42
C ASP A 18 8.11 -22.99 -7.68
N ASP A 19 7.82 -21.73 -7.49
CA ASP A 19 7.52 -20.82 -8.59
C ASP A 19 8.08 -19.43 -8.30
N LEU A 20 8.54 -18.76 -9.34
CA LEU A 20 9.05 -17.40 -9.26
C LEU A 20 8.32 -16.51 -10.25
N VAL A 21 7.68 -15.48 -9.74
CA VAL A 21 7.08 -14.43 -10.57
C VAL A 21 7.85 -13.15 -10.33
N SER A 22 8.37 -12.55 -11.39
CA SER A 22 9.16 -11.34 -11.23
C SER A 22 8.89 -10.34 -12.35
N LEU A 23 9.03 -9.08 -12.01
CA LEU A 23 9.08 -7.98 -12.94
C LEU A 23 10.29 -7.13 -12.59
N SER A 24 11.22 -6.98 -13.53
CA SER A 24 12.35 -6.08 -13.38
C SER A 24 12.23 -4.96 -14.41
N GLY A 25 12.65 -3.76 -14.04
CA GLY A 25 12.62 -2.63 -14.93
C GLY A 25 11.22 -2.08 -15.21
N GLY A 26 10.29 -2.27 -14.27
CA GLY A 26 8.99 -1.60 -14.34
C GLY A 26 9.16 -0.08 -14.25
N THR A 27 8.42 0.67 -15.06
CA THR A 27 8.52 2.12 -15.08
C THR A 27 7.15 2.77 -15.10
N ALA A 28 7.08 3.96 -14.53
CA ALA A 28 5.90 4.83 -14.58
C ALA A 28 6.35 6.26 -14.74
N THR A 29 5.51 7.09 -15.31
CA THR A 29 5.77 8.53 -15.46
C THR A 29 4.91 9.32 -14.49
N MET A 30 5.40 10.52 -14.16
CA MET A 30 4.69 11.46 -13.31
C MET A 30 4.47 12.75 -14.09
N ASP A 31 3.25 13.27 -14.07
CA ASP A 31 2.96 14.56 -14.71
C ASP A 31 3.55 15.71 -13.90
N ASN A 32 3.53 15.59 -12.59
CA ASN A 32 4.10 16.57 -11.68
C ASN A 32 5.08 15.90 -10.74
N ALA A 33 6.14 16.60 -10.33
CA ALA A 33 7.07 16.10 -9.34
C ALA A 33 6.43 16.20 -7.95
N GLY A 34 6.40 15.10 -7.24
CA GLY A 34 5.89 15.09 -5.88
C GLY A 34 5.75 13.69 -5.32
N MET A 35 5.88 13.61 -4.02
CA MET A 35 5.73 12.37 -3.28
C MET A 35 5.28 12.67 -1.86
N LYS A 36 4.39 11.87 -1.34
CA LYS A 36 3.91 11.98 0.02
C LYS A 36 4.26 10.71 0.77
N SER A 37 5.00 10.89 1.87
CA SER A 37 5.39 9.79 2.75
C SER A 37 4.79 10.00 4.13
N LEU A 38 4.12 9.00 4.66
CA LEU A 38 3.52 9.10 5.99
C LEU A 38 3.47 7.74 6.67
N VAL A 39 3.36 7.79 8.01
CA VAL A 39 3.09 6.63 8.84
C VAL A 39 1.76 6.85 9.53
N LEU A 40 0.79 5.99 9.26
CA LEU A 40 -0.53 6.06 9.88
C LEU A 40 -0.53 5.20 11.15
N THR A 41 -1.06 5.77 12.22
CA THR A 41 -1.40 5.02 13.42
C THR A 41 -2.86 4.59 13.30
N LEU A 42 -3.09 3.31 13.32
CA LEU A 42 -4.39 2.72 13.04
C LEU A 42 -5.07 2.23 14.32
N SER A 43 -6.34 1.97 14.19
CA SER A 43 -7.16 1.31 15.20
C SER A 43 -8.02 0.26 14.53
N THR A 44 -8.99 -0.28 15.25
CA THR A 44 -9.98 -1.21 14.67
C THR A 44 -11.01 -0.50 13.82
N ASN A 45 -11.03 0.84 13.83
CA ASN A 45 -11.87 1.64 12.94
C ASN A 45 -11.09 2.06 11.71
N ALA A 46 -11.79 2.26 10.59
CA ALA A 46 -11.17 2.68 9.35
C ALA A 46 -10.60 4.11 9.49
N THR A 47 -9.40 4.31 8.98
CA THR A 47 -8.72 5.60 8.95
C THR A 47 -8.41 5.95 7.50
N SER A 48 -8.74 7.17 7.08
CA SER A 48 -8.48 7.62 5.71
C SER A 48 -6.97 7.73 5.44
N ILE A 49 -6.55 7.24 4.29
CA ILE A 49 -5.21 7.46 3.77
C ILE A 49 -5.24 8.78 3.02
N SER A 50 -4.72 9.84 3.64
CA SER A 50 -4.81 11.18 3.07
C SER A 50 -3.96 11.33 1.82
N THR A 51 -4.57 11.79 0.74
CA THR A 51 -3.89 12.19 -0.49
C THR A 51 -3.83 13.70 -0.66
N ALA A 52 -4.11 14.45 0.41
CA ALA A 52 -4.05 15.91 0.41
C ALA A 52 -2.65 16.37 -0.01
N ASN A 53 -2.59 17.50 -0.71
CA ASN A 53 -1.37 18.10 -1.27
C ASN A 53 -0.79 17.35 -2.47
N LEU A 54 -1.42 16.29 -2.92
CA LEU A 54 -1.13 15.67 -4.22
C LEU A 54 -2.15 16.16 -5.24
N THR A 55 -1.69 16.59 -6.40
CA THR A 55 -2.57 17.03 -7.48
C THR A 55 -3.30 15.83 -8.09
N SER A 56 -2.57 14.73 -8.23
CA SER A 56 -3.13 13.45 -8.68
C SER A 56 -2.39 12.33 -7.96
N VAL A 57 -3.01 11.18 -7.87
CA VAL A 57 -2.38 10.03 -7.21
C VAL A 57 -1.75 9.10 -8.24
N GLY A 58 -0.59 8.57 -7.90
CA GLY A 58 0.14 7.63 -8.74
C GLY A 58 0.34 6.29 -8.06
N MET A 59 1.59 5.86 -7.95
CA MET A 59 1.94 4.60 -7.31
C MET A 59 1.97 4.76 -5.80
N ALA A 60 1.45 3.76 -5.10
CA ALA A 60 1.50 3.70 -3.64
C ALA A 60 2.28 2.48 -3.19
N PHE A 61 3.20 2.68 -2.25
CA PHE A 61 3.88 1.63 -1.53
C PHE A 61 3.33 1.59 -0.11
N LEU A 62 2.90 0.41 0.32
CA LEU A 62 2.26 0.21 1.62
C LEU A 62 2.99 -0.89 2.37
N ARG A 63 3.30 -0.65 3.63
CA ARG A 63 3.97 -1.65 4.46
C ARG A 63 3.40 -1.68 5.87
N ASN A 64 3.07 -2.87 6.34
CA ASN A 64 2.70 -3.08 7.73
C ASN A 64 3.97 -3.05 8.59
N LEU A 65 4.09 -2.03 9.44
CA LEU A 65 5.28 -1.83 10.28
C LEU A 65 5.22 -2.59 11.60
N ASN A 66 4.13 -3.28 11.88
CA ASN A 66 4.00 -3.97 13.16
C ASN A 66 4.89 -5.20 13.20
N THR A 67 5.36 -5.55 14.40
CA THR A 67 6.24 -6.69 14.63
C THR A 67 5.52 -7.87 15.23
N SER A 68 4.30 -7.68 15.76
CA SER A 68 3.50 -8.77 16.31
C SER A 68 2.96 -9.67 15.20
N THR A 69 3.16 -10.97 15.31
CA THR A 69 2.68 -11.94 14.33
C THR A 69 1.15 -11.99 14.22
N LEU A 70 0.45 -11.46 15.23
CA LEU A 70 -1.01 -11.40 15.23
C LEU A 70 -1.56 -10.12 14.60
N SER A 71 -0.70 -9.17 14.27
CA SER A 71 -1.12 -7.88 13.73
C SER A 71 -1.31 -7.96 12.23
N THR A 72 -2.49 -7.55 11.77
CA THR A 72 -2.79 -7.41 10.34
C THR A 72 -3.33 -6.02 10.07
N VAL A 73 -3.05 -5.52 8.87
CA VAL A 73 -3.60 -4.25 8.38
C VAL A 73 -4.40 -4.55 7.12
N THR A 74 -5.64 -4.10 7.11
CA THR A 74 -6.51 -4.25 5.94
C THR A 74 -6.61 -2.91 5.24
N ILE A 75 -6.31 -2.92 3.94
CA ILE A 75 -6.42 -1.76 3.06
C ILE A 75 -7.74 -1.87 2.32
N GLY A 76 -8.45 -0.78 2.20
CA GLY A 76 -9.75 -0.79 1.53
C GLY A 76 -10.17 0.58 1.04
N VAL A 77 -11.42 0.70 0.71
CA VAL A 77 -12.04 1.93 0.24
C VAL A 77 -13.32 2.19 1.02
N ASP A 78 -13.74 3.45 1.07
CA ASP A 78 -15.03 3.83 1.60
C ASP A 78 -16.05 3.85 0.46
N SER A 79 -16.95 2.86 0.48
CA SER A 79 -18.06 2.75 -0.46
C SER A 79 -19.33 2.46 0.35
N SER A 80 -19.87 3.50 0.99
CA SER A 80 -20.98 3.38 1.97
C SER A 80 -20.56 2.50 3.16
N GLY A 81 -19.33 2.69 3.61
CA GLY A 81 -18.70 1.90 4.63
C GLY A 81 -17.39 1.29 4.13
N PHE A 82 -16.60 0.77 5.03
CA PHE A 82 -15.28 0.22 4.70
C PHE A 82 -15.42 -1.10 3.93
N VAL A 83 -14.80 -1.16 2.76
CA VAL A 83 -14.70 -2.40 1.97
C VAL A 83 -13.22 -2.71 1.79
N GLY A 84 -12.72 -3.75 2.46
CA GLY A 84 -11.32 -4.15 2.37
C GLY A 84 -11.05 -4.97 1.12
N PHE A 85 -9.88 -4.76 0.50
CA PHE A 85 -9.46 -5.53 -0.66
C PHE A 85 -8.08 -6.15 -0.51
N SER A 86 -7.31 -5.76 0.50
CA SER A 86 -5.97 -6.30 0.71
C SER A 86 -5.66 -6.35 2.19
N THR A 87 -5.07 -7.45 2.63
CA THR A 87 -4.64 -7.62 4.03
C THR A 87 -3.14 -7.86 4.05
N LEU A 88 -2.42 -7.04 4.81
CA LEU A 88 -0.98 -7.17 5.02
C LEU A 88 -0.73 -7.69 6.44
N ARG A 89 -0.01 -8.78 6.54
CA ARG A 89 0.47 -9.30 7.82
C ARG A 89 1.68 -8.50 8.28
N SER A 90 2.10 -8.74 9.50
CA SER A 90 3.27 -8.09 10.09
C SER A 90 4.48 -8.12 9.13
N GLY A 91 5.03 -6.94 8.84
CA GLY A 91 6.20 -6.79 7.97
C GLY A 91 5.95 -6.91 6.47
N GLU A 92 4.76 -7.32 6.05
CA GLU A 92 4.44 -7.45 4.63
C GLU A 92 4.25 -6.10 3.97
N ALA A 93 4.53 -6.05 2.68
CA ALA A 93 4.40 -4.84 1.87
C ALA A 93 3.68 -5.12 0.56
N GLY A 94 3.11 -4.08 0.00
CA GLY A 94 2.47 -4.14 -1.32
C GLY A 94 2.64 -2.82 -2.05
N MET A 95 2.50 -2.86 -3.36
CA MET A 95 2.58 -1.67 -4.19
C MET A 95 1.50 -1.75 -5.26
N ILE A 96 0.72 -0.67 -5.39
CA ILE A 96 -0.35 -0.58 -6.38
C ILE A 96 -0.43 0.84 -6.92
N ARG A 97 -1.01 0.98 -8.11
CA ARG A 97 -1.39 2.30 -8.63
C ARG A 97 -2.75 2.67 -8.09
N LEU A 98 -2.86 3.87 -7.53
CA LEU A 98 -4.13 4.37 -7.01
C LEU A 98 -4.95 5.04 -8.10
N THR A 99 -6.26 5.03 -7.92
CA THR A 99 -7.22 5.73 -8.77
C THR A 99 -7.65 7.02 -8.09
N GLY A 100 -7.66 8.12 -8.82
CA GLY A 100 -8.13 9.40 -8.31
C GLY A 100 -9.61 9.38 -7.97
N GLY A 101 -10.01 10.20 -6.98
CA GLY A 101 -11.39 10.32 -6.56
C GLY A 101 -11.90 9.18 -5.68
N VAL A 102 -11.02 8.30 -5.24
CA VAL A 102 -11.36 7.19 -4.36
C VAL A 102 -10.85 7.49 -2.94
N ASP A 103 -11.68 7.28 -1.94
CA ASP A 103 -11.28 7.42 -0.54
C ASP A 103 -10.69 6.11 -0.05
N TYR A 104 -9.36 6.02 -0.10
CA TYR A 104 -8.64 4.85 0.41
C TYR A 104 -8.53 4.91 1.92
N GLN A 105 -8.75 3.79 2.55
CA GLN A 105 -8.74 3.66 4.01
C GLN A 105 -7.95 2.44 4.44
N ALA A 106 -7.54 2.44 5.69
CA ALA A 106 -6.88 1.29 6.31
C ALA A 106 -7.38 1.12 7.72
N LYS A 107 -7.40 -0.11 8.19
CA LYS A 107 -7.66 -0.39 9.60
C LYS A 107 -6.76 -1.52 10.09
N GLY A 108 -6.44 -1.47 11.38
CA GLY A 108 -5.64 -2.48 12.05
C GLY A 108 -6.49 -3.45 12.84
N THR A 109 -5.82 -4.40 13.48
CA THR A 109 -6.46 -5.36 14.39
C THR A 109 -6.50 -4.85 15.82
N ALA A 110 -5.67 -3.86 16.14
CA ALA A 110 -5.58 -3.28 17.48
C ALA A 110 -5.22 -1.80 17.37
N GLU A 111 -5.55 -1.05 18.41
CA GLU A 111 -5.15 0.35 18.51
C GLU A 111 -3.63 0.45 18.57
N GLY A 112 -3.06 1.37 17.79
CA GLY A 112 -1.62 1.57 17.73
C GLY A 112 -0.91 0.82 16.62
N ASP A 113 -1.61 0.01 15.84
CA ASP A 113 -1.04 -0.60 14.64
C ASP A 113 -0.57 0.50 13.68
N ARG A 114 0.52 0.25 12.94
CA ARG A 114 1.12 1.27 12.08
C ARG A 114 1.27 0.77 10.66
N LEU A 115 0.97 1.67 9.73
CA LEU A 115 1.11 1.44 8.29
C LEU A 115 1.96 2.56 7.69
N ARG A 116 3.02 2.18 6.99
CA ARG A 116 3.79 3.13 6.18
C ARG A 116 3.15 3.25 4.80
N VAL A 117 2.97 4.48 4.36
CA VAL A 117 2.39 4.77 3.03
C VAL A 117 3.28 5.78 2.33
N ASP A 118 3.71 5.43 1.12
CA ASP A 118 4.44 6.34 0.23
C ASP A 118 3.67 6.42 -1.08
N ILE A 119 3.23 7.62 -1.46
CA ILE A 119 2.41 7.84 -2.65
C ILE A 119 3.10 8.85 -3.55
N THR A 120 3.27 8.51 -4.82
CA THR A 120 3.80 9.44 -5.82
C THR A 120 2.68 10.25 -6.46
N GLU A 121 3.06 11.43 -7.02
CA GLU A 121 2.16 12.11 -7.96
C GLU A 121 1.92 11.21 -9.18
N GLY A 122 0.72 11.34 -9.73
CA GLY A 122 0.32 10.56 -10.89
C GLY A 122 0.86 11.04 -12.22
#